data_45c4db903c7710d8a2b90d0dfee09e1e
#
_entry.id   45c4db903c7710d8a2b90d0dfee09e1e
#
_cell.length_a   1.000
_cell.length_b   1.000
_cell.length_c   1.000
_cell.angle_alpha   90.00
_cell.angle_beta   90.00
_cell.angle_gamma   90.00
#
_symmetry.space_group_name_H-M   'P 1'
#
loop_
_entity.id
_entity.type
_entity.pdbx_description
1 polymer ?
#
loop_
_entity_poly.entity_id
_entity_poly.type
_entity_poly.pdbx_seq_one_letter_code
_entity_poly.pdbx_strand_id
1 'polypeptide(L)'
;MTEPHEGDIPDGLSAAELGMWQSFRNGTTYDLRTYDPTRNDPFARHTWGPERSVGARTVARLLLSGPPARPGRVAALKLRGVRITGKLDLAGGRVSPYVELTGCRFEQEVVLPECHFTTLRMVGCLLPRLEAARLHTEGDLHLPRCRIDRGIRLTDAQIGTDLLINQLSVGPDRHGRAFVGDGMSVAQDLQAEMIETHGELSLRGAKVGGSLSLRGSHLRAAEERRALNAPQLTVERTLYMTEAWVSVETGNQGTTPPYGVVYAPTPARGTRSQIFECKGGVRLDDGRFGDAVDLHKARFAMTRQEELSLRRIVTPELRFNAERPEEGRVVLNGAKVVTLIDLSTSWPGPGGLAMGGFVYENLVPYGHFPLSRRLEWVSAATPEYVPEPYERLATVLRSSGEDADAREVLLAKQRRRRETLPPAAKAWGFLQDWTVAYGYRPGRALVWMAVLWAAGTAAFSRYDPAPIKDDESPLWNPALYALDLLIPVINLGQDGYWRMEGGWQWAAAGLVLVGWILATTVAAGASRLLRRG
;
A
#
# COMPACT_ATOMS: atom_id res chain seq x y z
N MET A 1 -52.34 -7.55 42.28
CA MET A 1 -51.84 -7.68 40.90
C MET A 1 -52.64 -6.70 40.06
N THR A 2 -52.16 -5.50 39.92
CA THR A 2 -52.74 -4.45 39.07
C THR A 2 -52.45 -4.78 37.63
N GLU A 3 -53.50 -4.91 36.82
CA GLU A 3 -53.35 -5.02 35.35
C GLU A 3 -52.51 -3.85 34.82
N PRO A 4 -51.57 -4.12 33.90
CA PRO A 4 -50.77 -3.06 33.32
C PRO A 4 -51.70 -2.13 32.55
N HIS A 5 -51.72 -0.87 32.95
CA HIS A 5 -52.51 0.19 32.35
C HIS A 5 -52.37 0.21 30.81
N GLU A 6 -53.51 0.21 30.12
CA GLU A 6 -53.69 0.53 28.70
C GLU A 6 -53.21 1.95 28.34
N GLY A 7 -52.76 2.72 29.35
CA GLY A 7 -52.41 4.14 29.27
C GLY A 7 -51.07 4.54 28.64
N ASP A 8 -50.30 3.60 28.08
CA ASP A 8 -48.92 3.90 27.60
C ASP A 8 -48.83 4.15 26.08
N ILE A 9 -49.95 4.13 25.37
CA ILE A 9 -49.96 4.41 23.92
C ILE A 9 -50.24 5.91 23.73
N PRO A 10 -49.36 6.66 23.09
CA PRO A 10 -49.59 8.09 22.81
C PRO A 10 -50.81 8.28 21.93
N ASP A 11 -51.62 9.27 22.24
CA ASP A 11 -52.74 9.68 21.40
C ASP A 11 -52.27 10.22 20.05
N GLY A 12 -53.05 9.95 19.00
CA GLY A 12 -52.77 10.49 17.64
C GLY A 12 -51.80 9.72 16.80
N LEU A 13 -51.41 8.49 17.16
CA LEU A 13 -50.60 7.61 16.33
C LEU A 13 -51.36 7.16 15.08
N SER A 14 -50.69 7.16 13.91
CA SER A 14 -51.24 6.50 12.72
C SER A 14 -51.31 4.99 12.89
N ALA A 15 -52.07 4.30 12.02
CA ALA A 15 -52.18 2.84 12.08
C ALA A 15 -50.79 2.16 11.94
N ALA A 16 -49.89 2.70 11.10
CA ALA A 16 -48.54 2.20 10.96
C ALA A 16 -47.69 2.41 12.23
N GLU A 17 -47.81 3.58 12.88
CA GLU A 17 -47.12 3.87 14.14
C GLU A 17 -47.61 3.03 15.31
N LEU A 18 -48.93 2.78 15.37
CA LEU A 18 -49.52 1.89 16.38
C LEU A 18 -49.02 0.46 16.23
N GLY A 19 -48.96 -0.06 15.00
CA GLY A 19 -48.41 -1.38 14.72
C GLY A 19 -46.92 -1.47 15.07
N MET A 20 -46.14 -0.44 14.78
CA MET A 20 -44.73 -0.33 15.18
C MET A 20 -44.58 -0.34 16.70
N TRP A 21 -45.40 0.42 17.44
CA TRP A 21 -45.40 0.51 18.91
C TRP A 21 -45.67 -0.83 19.57
N GLN A 22 -46.67 -1.58 19.07
CA GLN A 22 -47.01 -2.90 19.58
C GLN A 22 -45.90 -3.91 19.28
N SER A 23 -45.32 -3.87 18.08
CA SER A 23 -44.21 -4.75 17.67
C SER A 23 -42.97 -4.51 18.52
N PHE A 24 -42.68 -3.24 18.86
CA PHE A 24 -41.55 -2.86 19.73
C PHE A 24 -41.67 -3.55 21.11
N ARG A 25 -42.83 -3.48 21.78
CA ARG A 25 -43.07 -4.12 23.08
C ARG A 25 -42.96 -5.66 23.04
N ASN A 26 -43.29 -6.23 21.89
CA ASN A 26 -43.22 -7.69 21.67
C ASN A 26 -41.83 -8.15 21.23
N GLY A 27 -40.94 -7.23 20.83
CA GLY A 27 -39.64 -7.51 20.22
C GLY A 27 -39.73 -8.20 18.85
N THR A 28 -40.88 -8.07 18.18
CA THR A 28 -41.15 -8.69 16.86
C THR A 28 -40.80 -7.72 15.73
N THR A 29 -40.56 -8.27 14.54
CA THR A 29 -40.33 -7.46 13.34
C THR A 29 -41.64 -6.87 12.82
N TYR A 30 -41.68 -5.58 12.63
CA TYR A 30 -42.75 -4.87 11.94
C TYR A 30 -42.42 -4.71 10.46
N ASP A 31 -43.08 -5.48 9.61
CA ASP A 31 -42.82 -5.58 8.18
C ASP A 31 -43.96 -4.93 7.37
N LEU A 32 -43.64 -3.86 6.67
CA LEU A 32 -44.60 -3.12 5.81
C LEU A 32 -44.33 -3.35 4.30
N ARG A 33 -43.57 -4.37 3.95
CA ARG A 33 -43.31 -4.72 2.56
C ARG A 33 -44.59 -5.28 1.91
N THR A 34 -44.73 -4.99 0.64
CA THR A 34 -45.81 -5.55 -0.21
C THR A 34 -45.39 -6.89 -0.84
N TYR A 35 -46.34 -7.63 -1.37
CA TYR A 35 -46.06 -8.85 -2.15
C TYR A 35 -45.27 -8.60 -3.42
N ASP A 36 -45.30 -7.38 -3.97
CA ASP A 36 -44.55 -6.99 -5.15
C ASP A 36 -43.12 -6.55 -4.74
N PRO A 37 -42.06 -7.34 -5.04
CA PRO A 37 -40.70 -7.02 -4.67
C PRO A 37 -40.21 -5.68 -5.24
N THR A 38 -40.71 -5.30 -6.42
CA THR A 38 -40.29 -4.06 -7.10
C THR A 38 -40.74 -2.82 -6.34
N ARG A 39 -41.85 -2.90 -5.62
CA ARG A 39 -42.36 -1.82 -4.76
C ARG A 39 -41.65 -1.75 -3.39
N ASN A 40 -40.83 -2.75 -3.05
CA ASN A 40 -40.11 -2.80 -1.79
C ASN A 40 -38.71 -2.21 -1.89
N ASP A 41 -38.22 -1.89 -3.07
CA ASP A 41 -36.90 -1.30 -3.28
C ASP A 41 -36.86 0.13 -2.70
N PRO A 42 -36.05 0.39 -1.63
CA PRO A 42 -35.95 1.71 -1.04
C PRO A 42 -35.24 2.74 -1.95
N PHE A 43 -34.51 2.27 -2.95
CA PHE A 43 -33.74 3.10 -3.87
C PHE A 43 -34.54 3.54 -5.10
N ALA A 44 -35.68 2.89 -5.35
CA ALA A 44 -36.53 3.21 -6.47
C ALA A 44 -37.18 4.61 -6.34
N ARG A 45 -37.54 5.21 -7.49
CA ARG A 45 -38.14 6.57 -7.50
C ARG A 45 -39.60 6.63 -7.05
N HIS A 46 -40.27 5.49 -6.90
CA HIS A 46 -41.66 5.48 -6.46
C HIS A 46 -41.80 5.94 -5.00
N THR A 47 -42.90 6.55 -4.71
CA THR A 47 -43.22 7.03 -3.34
C THR A 47 -43.98 5.94 -2.57
N TRP A 48 -43.61 5.77 -1.31
CA TRP A 48 -44.38 4.95 -0.38
C TRP A 48 -45.42 5.82 0.31
N GLY A 49 -46.64 5.34 0.38
CA GLY A 49 -47.78 6.08 0.96
C GLY A 49 -47.76 6.12 2.49
N PRO A 50 -48.77 6.78 3.08
CA PRO A 50 -48.91 6.92 4.54
C PRO A 50 -49.01 5.57 5.25
N GLU A 51 -49.52 4.53 4.58
CA GLU A 51 -49.66 3.17 5.13
C GLU A 51 -48.32 2.48 5.43
N ARG A 52 -47.24 2.97 4.82
CA ARG A 52 -45.85 2.52 5.04
C ARG A 52 -45.00 3.55 5.75
N SER A 53 -45.60 4.63 6.26
CA SER A 53 -44.87 5.76 6.82
C SER A 53 -45.02 5.84 8.33
N VAL A 54 -43.92 6.11 9.03
CA VAL A 54 -43.87 6.39 10.47
C VAL A 54 -43.10 7.67 10.72
N GLY A 55 -43.53 8.46 11.69
CA GLY A 55 -42.86 9.70 12.07
C GLY A 55 -41.55 9.45 12.80
N ALA A 56 -40.48 10.16 12.42
CA ALA A 56 -39.21 10.09 13.11
C ALA A 56 -39.30 10.43 14.60
N ARG A 57 -40.23 11.33 14.98
CA ARG A 57 -40.50 11.67 16.39
C ARG A 57 -41.01 10.45 17.18
N THR A 58 -41.91 9.65 16.58
CA THR A 58 -42.43 8.41 17.21
C THR A 58 -41.31 7.38 17.33
N VAL A 59 -40.47 7.23 16.33
CA VAL A 59 -39.28 6.38 16.38
C VAL A 59 -38.34 6.82 17.51
N ALA A 60 -38.02 8.11 17.58
CA ALA A 60 -37.15 8.67 18.63
C ALA A 60 -37.74 8.44 20.03
N ARG A 61 -39.05 8.65 20.20
CA ARG A 61 -39.74 8.37 21.49
C ARG A 61 -39.61 6.91 21.90
N LEU A 62 -39.80 5.96 20.97
CA LEU A 62 -39.62 4.53 21.25
C LEU A 62 -38.18 4.19 21.67
N LEU A 63 -37.20 4.78 21.02
CA LEU A 63 -35.79 4.49 21.27
C LEU A 63 -35.26 5.11 22.57
N LEU A 64 -35.70 6.33 22.92
CA LEU A 64 -35.19 7.06 24.08
C LEU A 64 -36.01 6.86 25.34
N SER A 65 -37.32 6.67 25.22
CA SER A 65 -38.29 6.56 26.34
C SER A 65 -39.44 5.63 26.01
N GLY A 66 -39.15 4.55 25.29
CA GLY A 66 -40.17 3.57 24.93
C GLY A 66 -40.76 2.82 26.12
N PRO A 67 -41.96 2.23 25.94
CA PRO A 67 -42.63 1.47 26.99
C PRO A 67 -41.82 0.20 27.31
N PRO A 68 -41.98 -0.36 28.51
CA PRO A 68 -41.34 -1.62 28.87
C PRO A 68 -41.81 -2.76 27.96
N ALA A 69 -40.97 -3.78 27.83
CA ALA A 69 -41.31 -4.99 27.11
C ALA A 69 -42.50 -5.67 27.76
N ARG A 70 -43.26 -6.44 26.99
CA ARG A 70 -44.27 -7.38 27.57
C ARG A 70 -43.56 -8.45 28.39
N PRO A 71 -44.21 -9.01 29.42
CA PRO A 71 -43.66 -10.10 30.21
C PRO A 71 -43.15 -11.26 29.33
N GLY A 72 -41.92 -11.71 29.56
CA GLY A 72 -41.27 -12.77 28.78
C GLY A 72 -40.79 -12.33 27.38
N ARG A 73 -40.73 -11.04 27.08
CA ARG A 73 -40.25 -10.48 25.84
C ARG A 73 -39.12 -9.46 26.09
N VAL A 74 -38.39 -9.12 25.04
CA VAL A 74 -37.37 -8.06 25.03
C VAL A 74 -37.81 -6.98 24.04
N ALA A 75 -37.91 -5.74 24.50
CA ALA A 75 -38.27 -4.63 23.62
C ALA A 75 -37.16 -4.43 22.56
N ALA A 76 -37.56 -4.33 21.29
CA ALA A 76 -36.66 -4.14 20.18
C ALA A 76 -37.34 -3.39 19.03
N LEU A 77 -36.64 -2.49 18.38
CA LEU A 77 -37.12 -1.83 17.17
C LEU A 77 -36.62 -2.57 15.94
N LYS A 78 -37.48 -3.36 15.31
CA LYS A 78 -37.18 -4.13 14.09
C LYS A 78 -38.16 -3.73 13.00
N LEU A 79 -37.70 -2.91 12.04
CA LEU A 79 -38.52 -2.37 10.94
C LEU A 79 -38.06 -2.90 9.60
N ARG A 80 -39.02 -3.25 8.73
CA ARG A 80 -38.75 -3.65 7.35
C ARG A 80 -39.67 -2.90 6.36
N GLY A 81 -39.04 -2.31 5.33
CA GLY A 81 -39.77 -1.63 4.25
C GLY A 81 -40.57 -0.43 4.70
N VAL A 82 -40.08 0.32 5.67
CA VAL A 82 -40.74 1.47 6.30
C VAL A 82 -40.14 2.77 5.79
N ARG A 83 -41.00 3.77 5.48
CA ARG A 83 -40.60 5.15 5.25
C ARG A 83 -40.63 5.91 6.56
N ILE A 84 -39.50 6.50 6.93
CA ILE A 84 -39.37 7.33 8.15
C ILE A 84 -39.46 8.79 7.72
N THR A 85 -40.52 9.47 8.13
CA THR A 85 -40.82 10.85 7.76
C THR A 85 -40.26 11.83 8.79
N GLY A 86 -39.65 12.90 8.32
CA GLY A 86 -39.02 13.89 9.18
C GLY A 86 -37.60 13.51 9.63
N LYS A 87 -36.99 14.40 10.39
CA LYS A 87 -35.61 14.25 10.88
C LYS A 87 -35.57 13.31 12.10
N LEU A 88 -34.81 12.23 12.01
CA LEU A 88 -34.52 11.39 13.16
C LEU A 88 -33.33 11.97 13.93
N ASP A 89 -33.62 12.57 15.06
CA ASP A 89 -32.64 13.20 15.93
C ASP A 89 -32.60 12.51 17.29
N LEU A 90 -31.48 11.85 17.61
CA LEU A 90 -31.21 11.16 18.86
C LEU A 90 -29.97 11.69 19.56
N ALA A 91 -29.52 12.91 19.21
CA ALA A 91 -28.27 13.49 19.71
C ALA A 91 -28.17 13.41 21.25
N GLY A 92 -27.04 12.92 21.77
CA GLY A 92 -26.77 12.73 23.19
C GLY A 92 -27.61 11.62 23.86
N GLY A 93 -28.45 10.90 23.09
CA GLY A 93 -29.35 9.86 23.62
C GLY A 93 -28.65 8.54 23.92
N ARG A 94 -29.22 7.78 24.87
CA ARG A 94 -28.83 6.39 25.14
C ARG A 94 -29.93 5.45 24.66
N VAL A 95 -29.61 4.60 23.70
CA VAL A 95 -30.53 3.64 23.07
C VAL A 95 -30.14 2.24 23.51
N SER A 96 -30.87 1.73 24.54
CA SER A 96 -30.65 0.36 25.08
C SER A 96 -31.35 -0.72 24.26
N PRO A 97 -32.55 -0.50 23.66
CA PRO A 97 -33.20 -1.49 22.84
C PRO A 97 -32.38 -1.88 21.61
N TYR A 98 -32.48 -3.13 21.19
CA TYR A 98 -31.92 -3.58 19.91
C TYR A 98 -32.62 -2.89 18.75
N VAL A 99 -31.80 -2.37 17.80
CA VAL A 99 -32.29 -1.63 16.64
C VAL A 99 -31.87 -2.32 15.34
N GLU A 100 -32.87 -2.72 14.54
CA GLU A 100 -32.67 -3.29 13.21
C GLU A 100 -33.62 -2.66 12.19
N LEU A 101 -33.08 -1.97 11.22
CA LEU A 101 -33.81 -1.31 10.14
C LEU A 101 -33.40 -1.95 8.80
N THR A 102 -34.32 -2.61 8.12
CA THR A 102 -34.02 -3.30 6.86
C THR A 102 -34.85 -2.72 5.71
N GLY A 103 -34.18 -2.30 4.63
CA GLY A 103 -34.86 -1.76 3.45
C GLY A 103 -35.73 -0.54 3.77
N CYS A 104 -35.33 0.26 4.75
CA CYS A 104 -36.05 1.47 5.15
C CYS A 104 -35.58 2.68 4.35
N ARG A 105 -36.47 3.68 4.22
CA ARG A 105 -36.21 4.93 3.53
C ARG A 105 -36.39 6.09 4.47
N PHE A 106 -35.35 6.89 4.66
CA PHE A 106 -35.42 8.13 5.43
C PHE A 106 -35.65 9.31 4.48
N GLU A 107 -36.57 10.19 4.85
CA GLU A 107 -36.81 11.42 4.09
C GLU A 107 -35.81 12.53 4.39
N GLN A 108 -35.36 12.58 5.62
CA GLN A 108 -34.42 13.57 6.11
C GLN A 108 -33.20 12.89 6.74
N GLU A 109 -32.25 13.70 7.15
CA GLU A 109 -31.01 13.24 7.77
C GLU A 109 -31.25 12.49 9.09
N VAL A 110 -30.35 11.56 9.37
CA VAL A 110 -30.29 10.84 10.65
C VAL A 110 -29.16 11.44 11.47
N VAL A 111 -29.49 11.91 12.68
CA VAL A 111 -28.60 12.70 13.54
C VAL A 111 -28.41 11.97 14.86
N LEU A 112 -27.19 11.45 15.08
CA LEU A 112 -26.79 10.58 16.18
C LEU A 112 -25.50 11.05 16.88
N PRO A 113 -25.12 12.34 16.90
CA PRO A 113 -23.90 12.73 17.58
C PRO A 113 -23.98 12.42 19.08
N GLU A 114 -22.87 11.93 19.63
CA GLU A 114 -22.76 11.57 21.04
C GLU A 114 -23.80 10.54 21.53
N CYS A 115 -24.41 9.82 20.61
CA CYS A 115 -25.41 8.82 20.92
C CYS A 115 -24.74 7.50 21.37
N HIS A 116 -25.37 6.80 22.32
CA HIS A 116 -24.94 5.48 22.78
C HIS A 116 -25.91 4.41 22.32
N PHE A 117 -25.40 3.38 21.64
CA PHE A 117 -26.16 2.19 21.24
C PHE A 117 -25.50 0.92 21.77
N THR A 118 -26.29 -0.10 22.09
CA THR A 118 -25.75 -1.45 22.22
C THR A 118 -25.32 -1.97 20.85
N THR A 119 -26.21 -1.93 19.87
CA THR A 119 -25.94 -2.29 18.47
C THR A 119 -26.88 -1.51 17.57
N LEU A 120 -26.37 -0.95 16.48
CA LEU A 120 -27.17 -0.29 15.45
C LEU A 120 -27.04 -1.01 14.12
N ARG A 121 -28.15 -1.54 13.60
CA ARG A 121 -28.18 -2.24 12.31
C ARG A 121 -29.13 -1.55 11.34
N MET A 122 -28.56 -1.05 10.23
CA MET A 122 -29.30 -0.54 9.09
C MET A 122 -28.84 -1.29 7.84
N VAL A 123 -29.70 -2.08 7.23
CA VAL A 123 -29.36 -2.95 6.10
C VAL A 123 -30.15 -2.55 4.88
N GLY A 124 -29.47 -2.19 3.77
CA GLY A 124 -30.12 -1.81 2.52
C GLY A 124 -31.04 -0.59 2.67
N CYS A 125 -30.70 0.37 3.51
CA CYS A 125 -31.50 1.56 3.76
C CYS A 125 -31.05 2.73 2.87
N LEU A 126 -31.99 3.61 2.52
CA LEU A 126 -31.72 4.89 1.88
C LEU A 126 -31.77 6.02 2.90
N LEU A 127 -30.66 6.75 3.04
CA LEU A 127 -30.53 7.90 3.93
C LEU A 127 -30.03 9.11 3.14
N PRO A 128 -30.60 10.30 3.32
CA PRO A 128 -30.02 11.51 2.73
C PRO A 128 -28.63 11.84 3.31
N ARG A 129 -28.44 11.66 4.64
CA ARG A 129 -27.18 11.91 5.36
C ARG A 129 -27.19 11.16 6.70
N LEU A 130 -26.02 10.72 7.13
CA LEU A 130 -25.80 10.19 8.49
C LEU A 130 -24.77 11.08 9.22
N GLU A 131 -25.23 11.78 10.24
CA GLU A 131 -24.39 12.57 11.16
C GLU A 131 -24.27 11.82 12.48
N ALA A 132 -23.12 11.27 12.78
CA ALA A 132 -22.88 10.39 13.93
C ALA A 132 -21.49 10.63 14.56
N ALA A 133 -21.11 11.92 14.66
CA ALA A 133 -19.86 12.29 15.32
C ALA A 133 -19.89 11.88 16.80
N ARG A 134 -18.81 11.28 17.28
CA ARG A 134 -18.67 10.76 18.65
C ARG A 134 -19.76 9.74 19.04
N LEU A 135 -20.33 9.03 18.04
CA LEU A 135 -21.20 7.89 18.28
C LEU A 135 -20.44 6.82 19.07
N HIS A 136 -21.10 6.22 20.05
CA HIS A 136 -20.58 5.08 20.79
C HIS A 136 -21.50 3.87 20.59
N THR A 137 -20.94 2.73 20.15
CA THR A 137 -21.63 1.44 20.13
C THR A 137 -20.89 0.44 21.02
N GLU A 138 -21.60 -0.31 21.87
CA GLU A 138 -21.01 -1.40 22.65
C GLU A 138 -20.64 -2.60 21.76
N GLY A 139 -21.49 -2.91 20.80
CA GLY A 139 -21.32 -3.90 19.75
C GLY A 139 -21.06 -3.27 18.39
N ASP A 140 -21.57 -3.92 17.36
CA ASP A 140 -21.34 -3.56 15.95
C ASP A 140 -22.12 -2.32 15.52
N LEU A 141 -21.53 -1.63 14.53
CA LEU A 141 -22.26 -0.71 13.66
C LEU A 141 -22.41 -1.34 12.27
N HIS A 142 -23.64 -1.66 11.89
CA HIS A 142 -23.97 -2.33 10.63
C HIS A 142 -24.67 -1.39 9.65
N LEU A 143 -24.06 -1.08 8.52
CA LEU A 143 -24.63 -0.27 7.43
C LEU A 143 -24.47 -0.93 6.06
N PRO A 144 -24.53 -2.28 5.92
CA PRO A 144 -24.28 -2.92 4.64
C PRO A 144 -25.37 -2.59 3.61
N ARG A 145 -24.98 -2.45 2.36
CA ARG A 145 -25.88 -2.16 1.22
C ARG A 145 -26.73 -0.91 1.39
N CYS A 146 -26.37 -0.01 2.29
CA CYS A 146 -27.03 1.27 2.41
C CYS A 146 -26.58 2.21 1.29
N ARG A 147 -27.46 3.15 0.96
CA ARG A 147 -27.12 4.28 0.10
C ARG A 147 -27.32 5.57 0.88
N ILE A 148 -26.29 6.40 0.90
CA ILE A 148 -26.27 7.68 1.64
C ILE A 148 -25.84 8.79 0.70
N ASP A 149 -26.78 9.66 0.32
CA ASP A 149 -26.58 10.57 -0.80
C ASP A 149 -25.66 11.77 -0.50
N ARG A 150 -25.57 12.21 0.79
CA ARG A 150 -24.86 13.44 1.20
C ARG A 150 -23.87 13.21 2.34
N GLY A 151 -23.18 12.08 2.32
CA GLY A 151 -22.08 11.78 3.21
C GLY A 151 -22.44 11.20 4.57
N ILE A 152 -21.44 10.51 5.12
CA ILE A 152 -21.41 9.97 6.48
C ILE A 152 -20.37 10.71 7.29
N ARG A 153 -20.69 11.01 8.55
CA ARG A 153 -19.73 11.52 9.53
C ARG A 153 -19.71 10.67 10.78
N LEU A 154 -18.56 10.05 11.03
CA LEU A 154 -18.22 9.23 12.20
C LEU A 154 -16.97 9.76 12.91
N THR A 155 -16.75 11.07 12.86
CA THR A 155 -15.58 11.69 13.51
C THR A 155 -15.57 11.33 15.00
N ASP A 156 -14.43 10.82 15.50
CA ASP A 156 -14.21 10.38 16.89
C ASP A 156 -15.24 9.34 17.39
N ALA A 157 -15.90 8.61 16.49
CA ALA A 157 -16.81 7.53 16.86
C ALA A 157 -16.05 6.35 17.48
N GLN A 158 -16.69 5.65 18.41
CA GLN A 158 -16.16 4.49 19.10
C GLN A 158 -17.06 3.28 18.83
N ILE A 159 -16.56 2.31 18.09
CA ILE A 159 -17.27 1.09 17.73
C ILE A 159 -16.68 -0.06 18.56
N GLY A 160 -17.51 -0.67 19.41
CA GLY A 160 -17.06 -1.65 20.41
C GLY A 160 -16.66 -3.02 19.85
N THR A 161 -17.12 -3.37 18.63
CA THR A 161 -16.71 -4.57 17.91
C THR A 161 -16.41 -4.22 16.44
N ASP A 162 -17.26 -4.58 15.50
CA ASP A 162 -17.03 -4.42 14.07
C ASP A 162 -17.77 -3.22 13.46
N LEU A 163 -17.14 -2.56 12.51
CA LEU A 163 -17.79 -1.66 11.58
C LEU A 163 -18.01 -2.36 10.24
N LEU A 164 -19.28 -2.70 9.95
CA LEU A 164 -19.66 -3.46 8.77
C LEU A 164 -20.41 -2.57 7.78
N ILE A 165 -19.71 -2.12 6.74
CA ILE A 165 -20.22 -1.20 5.72
C ILE A 165 -20.10 -1.76 4.29
N ASN A 166 -20.11 -3.08 4.16
CA ASN A 166 -19.97 -3.75 2.86
C ASN A 166 -21.05 -3.30 1.88
N GLN A 167 -20.66 -3.08 0.60
CA GLN A 167 -21.55 -2.62 -0.47
C GLN A 167 -22.28 -1.29 -0.17
N LEU A 168 -21.70 -0.47 0.69
CA LEU A 168 -22.21 0.86 0.98
C LEU A 168 -21.92 1.79 -0.20
N SER A 169 -22.93 2.57 -0.64
CA SER A 169 -22.76 3.62 -1.64
C SER A 169 -22.94 4.99 -0.99
N VAL A 170 -21.93 5.87 -1.12
CA VAL A 170 -21.92 7.16 -0.45
C VAL A 170 -21.61 8.29 -1.42
N GLY A 171 -22.53 9.25 -1.51
CA GLY A 171 -22.34 10.51 -2.21
C GLY A 171 -21.57 11.55 -1.39
N PRO A 172 -21.06 12.62 -2.01
CA PRO A 172 -20.29 13.65 -1.32
C PRO A 172 -21.17 14.59 -0.47
N ASP A 173 -20.61 15.06 0.62
CA ASP A 173 -21.14 16.21 1.35
C ASP A 173 -20.82 17.52 0.57
N ARG A 174 -21.30 18.67 1.08
CA ARG A 174 -21.02 19.98 0.50
C ARG A 174 -19.53 20.34 0.39
N HIS A 175 -18.66 19.57 1.04
CA HIS A 175 -17.21 19.76 1.05
C HIS A 175 -16.48 18.68 0.21
N GLY A 176 -17.21 17.89 -0.57
CA GLY A 176 -16.62 16.83 -1.39
C GLY A 176 -16.18 15.57 -0.62
N ARG A 177 -16.63 15.38 0.63
CA ARG A 177 -16.29 14.23 1.46
C ARG A 177 -17.47 13.26 1.47
N ALA A 178 -17.21 12.00 1.15
CA ALA A 178 -18.22 10.94 1.20
C ALA A 178 -18.29 10.31 2.60
N PHE A 179 -17.15 9.91 3.15
CA PHE A 179 -17.08 9.26 4.45
C PHE A 179 -16.01 9.95 5.31
N VAL A 180 -16.37 10.37 6.51
CA VAL A 180 -15.46 11.01 7.46
C VAL A 180 -15.42 10.21 8.77
N GLY A 181 -14.37 9.40 8.92
CA GLY A 181 -14.06 8.63 10.13
C GLY A 181 -12.77 9.10 10.80
N ASP A 182 -12.49 10.40 10.75
CA ASP A 182 -11.29 10.98 11.37
C ASP A 182 -11.31 10.75 12.89
N GLY A 183 -10.24 10.24 13.48
CA GLY A 183 -10.13 9.91 14.89
C GLY A 183 -10.99 8.73 15.36
N MET A 184 -11.75 8.10 14.48
CA MET A 184 -12.60 6.95 14.80
C MET A 184 -11.79 5.77 15.34
N SER A 185 -12.38 5.02 16.30
CA SER A 185 -11.83 3.75 16.76
C SER A 185 -12.81 2.61 16.54
N VAL A 186 -12.33 1.52 15.95
CA VAL A 186 -13.05 0.26 15.78
C VAL A 186 -12.28 -0.81 16.54
N ALA A 187 -12.93 -1.50 17.49
CA ALA A 187 -12.21 -2.42 18.36
C ALA A 187 -11.76 -3.70 17.65
N GLN A 188 -12.47 -4.14 16.62
CA GLN A 188 -12.12 -5.30 15.81
C GLN A 188 -11.97 -4.91 14.33
N ASP A 189 -12.74 -5.53 13.42
CA ASP A 189 -12.58 -5.35 11.99
C ASP A 189 -13.40 -4.16 11.44
N LEU A 190 -12.80 -3.45 10.46
CA LEU A 190 -13.52 -2.55 9.57
C LEU A 190 -13.70 -3.23 8.21
N GLN A 191 -14.91 -3.70 7.95
CA GLN A 191 -15.27 -4.35 6.69
C GLN A 191 -15.98 -3.35 5.77
N ALA A 192 -15.27 -2.86 4.79
CA ALA A 192 -15.72 -1.89 3.81
C ALA A 192 -15.55 -2.44 2.38
N GLU A 193 -16.02 -3.66 2.15
CA GLU A 193 -15.80 -4.34 0.90
C GLU A 193 -16.85 -3.97 -0.14
N MET A 194 -16.38 -3.77 -1.38
CA MET A 194 -17.20 -3.33 -2.50
C MET A 194 -18.00 -2.04 -2.21
N ILE A 195 -17.43 -1.14 -1.39
CA ILE A 195 -18.04 0.18 -1.22
C ILE A 195 -17.83 1.04 -2.46
N GLU A 196 -18.77 1.93 -2.68
CA GLU A 196 -18.67 2.96 -3.71
C GLU A 196 -18.71 4.35 -3.07
N THR A 197 -17.61 5.10 -3.20
CA THR A 197 -17.60 6.49 -2.73
C THR A 197 -17.49 7.47 -3.89
N HIS A 198 -18.32 8.50 -3.86
CA HIS A 198 -18.28 9.62 -4.79
C HIS A 198 -17.82 10.88 -4.03
N GLY A 199 -16.59 10.85 -3.54
CA GLY A 199 -15.98 11.88 -2.69
C GLY A 199 -14.89 11.27 -1.82
N GLU A 200 -14.20 12.12 -1.05
CA GLU A 200 -13.10 11.70 -0.18
C GLU A 200 -13.56 10.70 0.91
N LEU A 201 -12.89 9.56 0.98
CA LEU A 201 -12.88 8.68 2.16
C LEU A 201 -11.78 9.16 3.10
N SER A 202 -12.15 9.75 4.25
CA SER A 202 -11.21 10.28 5.24
C SER A 202 -11.19 9.42 6.50
N LEU A 203 -9.99 8.92 6.87
CA LEU A 203 -9.71 8.09 8.04
C LEU A 203 -8.47 8.59 8.79
N ARG A 204 -8.31 9.90 8.92
CA ARG A 204 -7.13 10.52 9.55
C ARG A 204 -7.04 10.14 11.02
N GLY A 205 -5.93 9.55 11.45
CA GLY A 205 -5.74 9.14 12.83
C GLY A 205 -6.72 8.08 13.33
N ALA A 206 -7.45 7.43 12.42
CA ALA A 206 -8.35 6.34 12.78
C ALA A 206 -7.58 5.11 13.28
N LYS A 207 -8.22 4.32 14.16
CA LYS A 207 -7.64 3.11 14.76
C LYS A 207 -8.57 1.92 14.52
N VAL A 208 -8.01 0.83 13.99
CA VAL A 208 -8.71 -0.43 13.75
C VAL A 208 -7.97 -1.54 14.47
N GLY A 209 -8.59 -2.17 15.46
CA GLY A 209 -7.97 -3.24 16.29
C GLY A 209 -7.86 -4.59 15.59
N GLY A 210 -8.51 -4.77 14.46
CA GLY A 210 -8.40 -5.92 13.57
C GLY A 210 -7.85 -5.53 12.22
N SER A 211 -8.48 -6.02 11.14
CA SER A 211 -8.13 -5.70 9.75
C SER A 211 -9.04 -4.61 9.18
N LEU A 212 -8.51 -3.84 8.25
CA LEU A 212 -9.28 -2.93 7.39
C LEU A 212 -9.39 -3.53 5.99
N SER A 213 -10.60 -3.92 5.58
CA SER A 213 -10.85 -4.48 4.25
C SER A 213 -11.57 -3.51 3.34
N LEU A 214 -10.90 -3.11 2.26
CA LEU A 214 -11.43 -2.33 1.14
C LEU A 214 -11.50 -3.17 -0.15
N ARG A 215 -11.57 -4.49 -0.04
CA ARG A 215 -11.57 -5.39 -1.20
C ARG A 215 -12.70 -5.06 -2.17
N GLY A 216 -12.37 -5.00 -3.46
CA GLY A 216 -13.34 -4.74 -4.52
C GLY A 216 -14.01 -3.37 -4.46
N SER A 217 -13.51 -2.43 -3.68
CA SER A 217 -14.11 -1.11 -3.51
C SER A 217 -13.74 -0.16 -4.64
N HIS A 218 -14.65 0.74 -4.96
CA HIS A 218 -14.48 1.80 -5.94
C HIS A 218 -14.49 3.16 -5.25
N LEU A 219 -13.32 3.76 -5.09
CA LEU A 219 -13.17 5.07 -4.49
C LEU A 219 -12.95 6.13 -5.58
N ARG A 220 -13.77 7.18 -5.59
CA ARG A 220 -13.66 8.28 -6.56
C ARG A 220 -13.50 9.60 -5.84
N ALA A 221 -12.43 10.31 -6.16
CA ALA A 221 -12.22 11.66 -5.63
C ALA A 221 -13.31 12.62 -6.13
N ALA A 222 -13.67 13.59 -5.31
CA ALA A 222 -14.29 14.83 -5.76
C ALA A 222 -13.21 15.80 -6.27
N GLU A 223 -13.62 16.86 -6.95
CA GLU A 223 -12.70 17.92 -7.40
C GLU A 223 -11.84 18.43 -6.23
N GLU A 224 -10.54 18.60 -6.48
CA GLU A 224 -9.53 19.06 -5.52
C GLU A 224 -9.36 18.19 -4.25
N ARG A 225 -9.92 16.97 -4.23
CA ARG A 225 -9.84 16.05 -3.11
C ARG A 225 -9.09 14.77 -3.47
N ARG A 226 -8.58 14.09 -2.46
CA ARG A 226 -8.09 12.71 -2.60
C ARG A 226 -9.24 11.73 -2.56
N ALA A 227 -9.07 10.58 -3.22
CA ALA A 227 -10.05 9.51 -3.09
C ALA A 227 -9.96 8.84 -1.72
N LEU A 228 -8.73 8.65 -1.21
CA LEU A 228 -8.46 8.13 0.15
C LEU A 228 -7.48 9.03 0.88
N ASN A 229 -7.86 9.50 2.08
CA ASN A 229 -7.04 10.37 2.92
C ASN A 229 -6.98 9.82 4.35
N ALA A 230 -5.95 9.03 4.64
CA ALA A 230 -5.81 8.30 5.89
C ALA A 230 -4.39 8.43 6.51
N PRO A 231 -3.86 9.66 6.70
CA PRO A 231 -2.60 9.81 7.40
C PRO A 231 -2.75 9.39 8.87
N GLN A 232 -1.69 8.81 9.44
CA GLN A 232 -1.63 8.31 10.81
C GLN A 232 -2.69 7.22 11.12
N LEU A 233 -3.19 6.54 10.08
CA LEU A 233 -4.06 5.37 10.24
C LEU A 233 -3.30 4.25 10.96
N THR A 234 -3.90 3.65 11.98
CA THR A 234 -3.38 2.47 12.66
C THR A 234 -4.32 1.29 12.42
N VAL A 235 -3.78 0.20 11.90
CA VAL A 235 -4.48 -1.07 11.69
C VAL A 235 -3.64 -2.15 12.35
N GLU A 236 -4.17 -2.80 13.40
CA GLU A 236 -3.39 -3.78 14.18
C GLU A 236 -3.06 -5.06 13.39
N ARG A 237 -3.78 -5.32 12.31
CA ARG A 237 -3.52 -6.43 11.39
C ARG A 237 -3.25 -5.93 9.96
N THR A 238 -4.07 -6.31 9.00
CA THR A 238 -3.83 -6.08 7.58
C THR A 238 -4.78 -5.03 6.99
N LEU A 239 -4.21 -4.15 6.17
CA LEU A 239 -4.97 -3.31 5.24
C LEU A 239 -5.06 -4.01 3.88
N TYR A 240 -6.30 -4.33 3.46
CA TYR A 240 -6.57 -4.96 2.16
C TYR A 240 -7.14 -3.96 1.16
N MET A 241 -6.44 -3.71 0.08
CA MET A 241 -6.90 -3.03 -1.13
C MET A 241 -6.73 -3.99 -2.32
N THR A 242 -7.51 -5.05 -2.34
CA THR A 242 -7.35 -6.16 -3.30
C THR A 242 -8.65 -6.44 -4.05
N GLU A 243 -8.65 -7.45 -4.91
CA GLU A 243 -9.88 -7.95 -5.50
C GLU A 243 -10.79 -8.61 -4.46
N ALA A 244 -12.10 -8.49 -4.66
CA ALA A 244 -13.13 -9.27 -3.98
C ALA A 244 -13.75 -10.28 -4.95
N TRP A 245 -14.14 -11.44 -4.45
CA TRP A 245 -14.86 -12.44 -5.22
C TRP A 245 -16.33 -12.44 -4.81
N VAL A 246 -17.20 -12.24 -5.78
CA VAL A 246 -18.66 -12.23 -5.59
C VAL A 246 -19.23 -13.48 -6.23
N SER A 247 -19.93 -14.31 -5.45
CA SER A 247 -20.72 -15.39 -6.01
C SER A 247 -21.92 -14.80 -6.75
N VAL A 248 -22.01 -15.04 -8.05
CA VAL A 248 -23.22 -14.76 -8.81
C VAL A 248 -24.15 -15.94 -8.56
N GLU A 249 -25.04 -15.84 -7.58
CA GLU A 249 -26.14 -16.78 -7.48
C GLU A 249 -27.02 -16.60 -8.71
N THR A 250 -26.94 -17.55 -9.63
CA THR A 250 -27.89 -17.68 -10.74
C THR A 250 -29.25 -18.00 -10.12
N GLY A 251 -30.08 -16.97 -10.04
CA GLY A 251 -31.51 -17.02 -10.00
C GLY A 251 -32.18 -18.22 -9.33
N ASN A 252 -32.17 -18.28 -8.00
CA ASN A 252 -33.26 -18.90 -7.28
C ASN A 252 -33.82 -17.88 -6.28
N GLN A 253 -35.03 -17.46 -6.57
CA GLN A 253 -35.78 -16.49 -5.77
C GLN A 253 -35.91 -16.99 -4.33
N GLY A 254 -35.39 -16.25 -3.37
CA GLY A 254 -35.94 -16.36 -2.06
C GLY A 254 -35.02 -16.27 -0.84
N THR A 255 -33.72 -16.48 -0.95
CA THR A 255 -32.83 -16.38 0.23
C THR A 255 -31.50 -15.74 -0.13
N THR A 256 -31.50 -14.43 -0.35
CA THR A 256 -30.26 -13.68 -0.15
C THR A 256 -29.92 -13.81 1.32
N PRO A 257 -28.74 -14.32 1.71
CA PRO A 257 -28.37 -14.36 3.12
C PRO A 257 -28.47 -12.94 3.68
N PRO A 258 -29.10 -12.73 4.83
CA PRO A 258 -29.37 -11.41 5.37
C PRO A 258 -28.09 -10.64 5.74
N TYR A 259 -26.94 -11.28 5.73
CA TYR A 259 -25.70 -10.74 6.22
C TYR A 259 -24.51 -11.13 5.33
N GLY A 260 -24.00 -10.16 4.63
CA GLY A 260 -22.67 -10.23 4.09
C GLY A 260 -22.53 -10.87 2.70
N VAL A 261 -21.50 -10.42 2.04
CA VAL A 261 -20.96 -11.06 0.85
C VAL A 261 -20.39 -12.40 1.29
N VAL A 262 -20.85 -13.49 0.69
CA VAL A 262 -20.22 -14.79 0.91
C VAL A 262 -18.86 -14.74 0.22
N TYR A 263 -17.80 -14.58 1.00
CA TYR A 263 -16.44 -14.70 0.51
C TYR A 263 -16.19 -16.14 0.09
N ALA A 264 -15.94 -16.35 -1.19
CA ALA A 264 -15.25 -17.54 -1.60
C ALA A 264 -13.75 -17.23 -1.48
N PRO A 265 -12.98 -17.88 -0.60
CA PRO A 265 -11.54 -17.70 -0.49
C PRO A 265 -10.80 -18.12 -1.76
N THR A 266 -11.47 -18.81 -2.67
CA THR A 266 -10.98 -19.23 -3.98
C THR A 266 -12.07 -19.05 -5.04
N PRO A 267 -11.71 -18.74 -6.31
CA PRO A 267 -12.67 -18.59 -7.38
C PRO A 267 -13.42 -19.91 -7.63
N ALA A 268 -14.65 -19.99 -7.15
CA ALA A 268 -15.56 -21.08 -7.49
C ALA A 268 -16.21 -20.81 -8.87
N ARG A 269 -16.72 -21.84 -9.53
CA ARG A 269 -17.49 -21.67 -10.78
C ARG A 269 -18.66 -20.72 -10.54
N GLY A 270 -18.76 -19.64 -11.36
CA GLY A 270 -19.83 -18.64 -11.25
C GLY A 270 -19.53 -17.45 -10.36
N THR A 271 -18.27 -17.27 -9.89
CA THR A 271 -17.87 -16.04 -9.20
C THR A 271 -17.37 -14.98 -10.19
N ARG A 272 -17.67 -13.71 -9.92
CA ARG A 272 -17.03 -12.55 -10.57
C ARG A 272 -16.04 -11.93 -9.63
N SER A 273 -14.86 -11.55 -10.13
CA SER A 273 -13.94 -10.72 -9.36
C SER A 273 -14.27 -9.24 -9.60
N GLN A 274 -14.25 -8.47 -8.52
CA GLN A 274 -14.27 -7.02 -8.56
C GLN A 274 -12.96 -6.53 -7.96
N ILE A 275 -12.19 -5.80 -8.76
CA ILE A 275 -10.90 -5.27 -8.30
C ILE A 275 -11.12 -4.03 -7.43
N PHE A 276 -10.18 -3.77 -6.53
CA PHE A 276 -10.10 -2.46 -5.88
C PHE A 276 -9.69 -1.42 -6.92
N GLU A 277 -10.49 -0.37 -7.08
CA GLU A 277 -10.19 0.75 -7.97
C GLU A 277 -10.25 2.07 -7.21
N CYS A 278 -9.19 2.86 -7.31
CA CYS A 278 -9.11 4.20 -6.72
C CYS A 278 -8.86 5.23 -7.82
N LYS A 279 -9.83 6.13 -8.04
CA LYS A 279 -9.73 7.25 -8.98
C LYS A 279 -9.45 8.54 -8.21
N GLY A 280 -8.17 8.91 -8.17
CA GLY A 280 -7.66 10.05 -7.42
C GLY A 280 -6.50 9.68 -6.51
N GLY A 281 -5.94 10.68 -5.82
CA GLY A 281 -4.80 10.47 -4.92
C GLY A 281 -5.14 9.65 -3.69
N VAL A 282 -4.14 8.91 -3.19
CA VAL A 282 -4.20 8.12 -1.96
C VAL A 282 -3.13 8.60 -1.00
N ARG A 283 -3.48 8.80 0.27
CA ARG A 283 -2.55 9.19 1.33
C ARG A 283 -2.67 8.29 2.54
N LEU A 284 -1.59 7.56 2.85
CA LEU A 284 -1.44 6.70 4.02
C LEU A 284 -0.25 7.12 4.91
N ASP A 285 0.21 8.37 4.78
CA ASP A 285 1.41 8.87 5.43
C ASP A 285 1.39 8.60 6.95
N ASP A 286 2.54 8.21 7.51
CA ASP A 286 2.71 7.89 8.92
C ASP A 286 1.81 6.75 9.44
N GLY A 287 1.24 5.95 8.52
CA GLY A 287 0.40 4.80 8.85
C GLY A 287 1.18 3.66 9.52
N ARG A 288 0.52 2.93 10.41
CA ARG A 288 1.07 1.75 11.10
C ARG A 288 0.18 0.55 10.87
N PHE A 289 0.77 -0.54 10.37
CA PHE A 289 0.08 -1.77 10.04
C PHE A 289 0.80 -2.94 10.71
N GLY A 290 0.08 -3.75 11.49
CA GLY A 290 0.66 -4.79 12.32
C GLY A 290 1.12 -6.01 11.53
N ASP A 291 0.40 -6.39 10.47
CA ASP A 291 0.75 -7.54 9.64
C ASP A 291 1.20 -7.11 8.24
N ALA A 292 0.29 -6.52 7.45
CA ALA A 292 0.57 -6.21 6.05
C ALA A 292 -0.22 -5.02 5.49
N VAL A 293 0.32 -4.43 4.42
CA VAL A 293 -0.42 -3.63 3.45
C VAL A 293 -0.47 -4.41 2.14
N ASP A 294 -1.66 -4.84 1.74
CA ASP A 294 -1.87 -5.69 0.58
C ASP A 294 -2.57 -4.92 -0.55
N LEU A 295 -1.84 -4.70 -1.64
CA LEU A 295 -2.29 -3.99 -2.85
C LEU A 295 -2.40 -4.94 -4.06
N HIS A 296 -2.66 -6.23 -3.82
CA HIS A 296 -2.72 -7.22 -4.89
C HIS A 296 -3.83 -6.90 -5.90
N LYS A 297 -3.46 -6.73 -7.17
CA LYS A 297 -4.35 -6.33 -8.29
C LYS A 297 -5.11 -5.02 -8.06
N ALA A 298 -4.68 -4.18 -7.14
CA ALA A 298 -5.26 -2.85 -6.96
C ALA A 298 -5.00 -1.98 -8.20
N ARG A 299 -5.96 -1.15 -8.57
CA ARG A 299 -5.83 -0.17 -9.66
C ARG A 299 -5.90 1.24 -9.10
N PHE A 300 -4.87 2.04 -9.40
CA PHE A 300 -4.80 3.45 -9.02
C PHE A 300 -4.81 4.30 -10.30
N ALA A 301 -5.96 4.89 -10.60
CA ALA A 301 -6.13 5.83 -11.71
C ALA A 301 -5.88 7.25 -11.18
N MET A 302 -4.66 7.74 -11.36
CA MET A 302 -4.18 9.03 -10.86
C MET A 302 -3.85 9.96 -12.02
N THR A 303 -3.96 11.25 -11.81
CA THR A 303 -3.42 12.30 -12.67
C THR A 303 -1.94 12.54 -12.36
N ARG A 304 -1.24 13.30 -13.20
CA ARG A 304 0.19 13.62 -13.00
C ARG A 304 0.52 14.33 -11.68
N GLN A 305 -0.45 15.04 -11.10
CA GLN A 305 -0.28 15.77 -9.85
C GLN A 305 -0.64 14.93 -8.62
N GLU A 306 -1.28 13.80 -8.82
CA GLU A 306 -1.71 12.91 -7.76
C GLU A 306 -0.66 11.86 -7.43
N GLU A 307 -0.78 11.31 -6.24
CA GLU A 307 0.17 10.32 -5.75
C GLU A 307 -0.50 9.25 -4.88
N LEU A 308 0.06 8.04 -4.96
CA LEU A 308 -0.08 7.02 -3.94
C LEU A 308 1.01 7.26 -2.91
N SER A 309 0.67 7.95 -1.84
CA SER A 309 1.61 8.32 -0.78
C SER A 309 1.61 7.31 0.36
N LEU A 310 2.72 6.63 0.51
CA LEU A 310 3.06 5.68 1.56
C LEU A 310 4.24 6.20 2.40
N ARG A 311 4.34 7.53 2.56
CA ARG A 311 5.45 8.14 3.28
C ARG A 311 5.46 7.71 4.74
N ARG A 312 6.62 7.27 5.21
CA ARG A 312 6.86 6.88 6.61
C ARG A 312 5.88 5.84 7.17
N ILE A 313 5.26 5.02 6.31
CA ILE A 313 4.50 3.87 6.80
C ILE A 313 5.43 2.88 7.49
N VAL A 314 4.87 2.14 8.43
CA VAL A 314 5.55 1.03 9.09
C VAL A 314 4.66 -0.21 8.98
N THR A 315 5.21 -1.27 8.37
CA THR A 315 4.51 -2.55 8.19
C THR A 315 5.51 -3.70 8.11
N PRO A 316 5.23 -4.87 8.68
CA PRO A 316 6.03 -6.06 8.45
C PRO A 316 6.07 -6.47 6.97
N GLU A 317 4.95 -6.39 6.27
CA GLU A 317 4.86 -6.81 4.87
C GLU A 317 4.17 -5.76 4.01
N LEU A 318 4.78 -5.46 2.86
CA LEU A 318 4.17 -4.67 1.79
C LEU A 318 4.06 -5.53 0.53
N ARG A 319 2.84 -5.88 0.13
CA ARG A 319 2.53 -6.57 -1.13
C ARG A 319 2.21 -5.57 -2.21
N PHE A 320 3.22 -5.17 -2.97
CA PHE A 320 3.08 -4.20 -4.06
C PHE A 320 3.04 -4.90 -5.43
N ASN A 321 1.95 -5.59 -5.69
CA ASN A 321 1.63 -6.22 -6.97
C ASN A 321 0.32 -5.68 -7.57
N ALA A 322 0.15 -4.37 -7.44
CA ALA A 322 -0.88 -3.56 -8.05
C ALA A 322 -0.71 -3.48 -9.58
N GLU A 323 -1.75 -3.11 -10.30
CA GLU A 323 -1.62 -2.66 -11.67
C GLU A 323 -0.76 -1.40 -11.74
N ARG A 324 0.15 -1.33 -12.74
CA ARG A 324 1.04 -0.17 -12.89
C ARG A 324 0.21 1.10 -13.11
N PRO A 325 0.37 2.14 -12.30
CA PRO A 325 -0.27 3.42 -12.57
C PRO A 325 0.21 4.00 -13.91
N GLU A 326 -0.71 4.46 -14.74
CA GLU A 326 -0.39 5.09 -16.03
C GLU A 326 0.22 6.48 -15.82
N GLU A 327 -0.32 7.23 -14.89
CA GLU A 327 0.13 8.56 -14.46
C GLU A 327 0.22 8.64 -12.94
N GLY A 328 0.73 9.76 -12.44
CA GLY A 328 0.90 9.98 -11.00
C GLY A 328 2.19 9.38 -10.46
N ARG A 329 2.33 9.41 -9.14
CA ARG A 329 3.56 9.00 -8.44
C ARG A 329 3.28 8.01 -7.32
N VAL A 330 4.18 7.06 -7.13
CA VAL A 330 4.23 6.20 -5.94
C VAL A 330 5.36 6.70 -5.03
N VAL A 331 5.04 7.02 -3.78
CA VAL A 331 5.97 7.65 -2.85
C VAL A 331 6.13 6.82 -1.58
N LEU A 332 7.34 6.29 -1.38
CA LEU A 332 7.74 5.43 -0.28
C LEU A 332 8.76 6.11 0.66
N ASN A 333 8.91 7.43 0.57
CA ASN A 333 9.93 8.15 1.32
C ASN A 333 9.83 7.89 2.82
N GLY A 334 10.93 7.38 3.41
CA GLY A 334 11.01 7.07 4.84
C GLY A 334 10.16 5.88 5.28
N ALA A 335 9.52 5.15 4.38
CA ALA A 335 8.76 3.94 4.71
C ALA A 335 9.68 2.84 5.25
N LYS A 336 9.17 2.04 6.19
CA LYS A 336 9.89 0.93 6.81
C LYS A 336 9.07 -0.35 6.65
N VAL A 337 9.63 -1.30 5.93
CA VAL A 337 9.01 -2.58 5.59
C VAL A 337 10.00 -3.69 5.91
N VAL A 338 9.58 -4.78 6.55
CA VAL A 338 10.48 -5.94 6.73
C VAL A 338 10.56 -6.71 5.42
N THR A 339 9.44 -7.11 4.86
CA THR A 339 9.39 -7.87 3.61
C THR A 339 8.62 -7.10 2.53
N LEU A 340 9.30 -6.79 1.43
CA LEU A 340 8.69 -6.26 0.22
C LEU A 340 8.41 -7.40 -0.77
N ILE A 341 7.12 -7.67 -1.01
CA ILE A 341 6.66 -8.59 -2.05
C ILE A 341 6.20 -7.75 -3.24
N ASP A 342 6.87 -7.85 -4.38
CA ASP A 342 6.57 -6.99 -5.50
C ASP A 342 6.64 -7.68 -6.87
N LEU A 343 6.00 -7.06 -7.86
CA LEU A 343 5.99 -7.51 -9.24
C LEU A 343 6.73 -6.48 -10.11
N SER A 344 7.59 -6.97 -11.01
CA SER A 344 8.41 -6.10 -11.87
C SER A 344 7.59 -5.12 -12.73
N THR A 345 6.37 -5.50 -13.09
CA THR A 345 5.47 -4.70 -13.93
C THR A 345 4.60 -3.71 -13.16
N SER A 346 4.57 -3.78 -11.82
CA SER A 346 3.73 -2.91 -10.98
C SER A 346 4.32 -1.51 -10.76
N TRP A 347 5.63 -1.35 -10.92
CA TRP A 347 6.30 -0.10 -10.62
C TRP A 347 6.18 0.93 -11.75
N PRO A 348 5.94 2.21 -11.41
CA PRO A 348 5.89 3.28 -12.40
C PRO A 348 7.26 3.50 -13.05
N GLY A 349 7.26 4.17 -14.21
CA GLY A 349 8.47 4.53 -14.94
C GLY A 349 9.26 5.68 -14.29
N PRO A 350 10.28 6.19 -15.00
CA PRO A 350 11.14 7.29 -14.53
C PRO A 350 10.34 8.51 -14.08
N GLY A 351 10.66 9.03 -12.89
CA GLY A 351 9.98 10.17 -12.27
C GLY A 351 8.65 9.85 -11.58
N GLY A 352 8.08 8.64 -11.77
CA GLY A 352 6.86 8.19 -11.13
C GLY A 352 7.07 7.52 -9.77
N LEU A 353 8.31 7.34 -9.31
CA LEU A 353 8.64 6.66 -8.07
C LEU A 353 9.53 7.54 -7.19
N ALA A 354 9.32 7.53 -5.88
CA ALA A 354 10.19 8.19 -4.90
C ALA A 354 10.44 7.25 -3.71
N MET A 355 11.73 7.00 -3.38
CA MET A 355 12.16 6.03 -2.37
C MET A 355 13.23 6.59 -1.41
N GLY A 356 13.33 7.89 -1.22
CA GLY A 356 14.32 8.47 -0.29
C GLY A 356 14.08 7.97 1.14
N GLY A 357 15.08 7.34 1.76
CA GLY A 357 14.96 6.76 3.10
C GLY A 357 14.06 5.53 3.20
N PHE A 358 13.70 4.88 2.09
CA PHE A 358 12.93 3.64 2.10
C PHE A 358 13.76 2.46 2.60
N VAL A 359 13.32 1.83 3.67
CA VAL A 359 13.99 0.70 4.31
C VAL A 359 13.18 -0.57 4.10
N TYR A 360 13.84 -1.60 3.58
CA TYR A 360 13.32 -2.98 3.50
C TYR A 360 14.44 -3.95 3.84
N GLU A 361 14.10 -5.10 4.43
CA GLU A 361 15.07 -6.11 4.85
C GLU A 361 15.11 -7.28 3.87
N ASN A 362 13.94 -7.69 3.38
CA ASN A 362 13.79 -8.80 2.45
C ASN A 362 13.09 -8.35 1.16
N LEU A 363 13.53 -8.90 0.03
CA LEU A 363 12.89 -8.76 -1.27
C LEU A 363 12.37 -10.12 -1.72
N VAL A 364 11.08 -10.24 -1.93
CA VAL A 364 10.42 -11.45 -2.41
C VAL A 364 9.69 -11.10 -3.71
N PRO A 365 10.27 -11.41 -4.88
CA PRO A 365 9.63 -11.09 -6.14
C PRO A 365 8.42 -12.01 -6.37
N TYR A 366 7.31 -11.41 -6.77
CA TYR A 366 6.14 -12.14 -7.26
C TYR A 366 6.39 -12.55 -8.72
N GLY A 367 6.95 -13.74 -8.93
CA GLY A 367 7.40 -14.21 -10.23
C GLY A 367 8.83 -13.78 -10.57
N HIS A 368 9.15 -13.66 -11.87
CA HIS A 368 10.49 -13.32 -12.33
C HIS A 368 10.77 -11.82 -12.29
N PHE A 369 11.75 -11.39 -11.50
CA PHE A 369 12.18 -10.00 -11.42
C PHE A 369 13.71 -9.93 -11.62
N PRO A 370 14.19 -9.88 -12.87
CA PRO A 370 15.63 -9.91 -13.15
C PRO A 370 16.33 -8.64 -12.65
N LEU A 371 17.63 -8.74 -12.39
CA LEU A 371 18.46 -7.64 -11.88
C LEU A 371 18.37 -6.39 -12.76
N SER A 372 18.31 -6.55 -14.09
CA SER A 372 18.16 -5.41 -15.02
C SER A 372 16.93 -4.56 -14.71
N ARG A 373 15.79 -5.21 -14.43
CA ARG A 373 14.55 -4.54 -14.03
C ARG A 373 14.65 -3.93 -12.63
N ARG A 374 15.39 -4.56 -11.69
CA ARG A 374 15.69 -3.97 -10.38
C ARG A 374 16.51 -2.69 -10.51
N LEU A 375 17.48 -2.66 -11.41
CA LEU A 375 18.25 -1.45 -11.68
C LEU A 375 17.40 -0.34 -12.32
N GLU A 376 16.46 -0.69 -13.22
CA GLU A 376 15.48 0.25 -13.77
C GLU A 376 14.58 0.81 -12.66
N TRP A 377 14.11 -0.04 -11.75
CA TRP A 377 13.30 0.35 -10.59
C TRP A 377 14.02 1.38 -9.70
N VAL A 378 15.27 1.11 -9.31
CA VAL A 378 16.07 2.06 -8.54
C VAL A 378 16.34 3.35 -9.32
N SER A 379 16.64 3.24 -10.62
CA SER A 379 16.86 4.39 -11.49
C SER A 379 15.62 5.27 -11.65
N ALA A 380 14.43 4.66 -11.71
CA ALA A 380 13.16 5.37 -11.78
C ALA A 380 12.89 6.21 -10.52
N ALA A 381 13.35 5.74 -9.36
CA ALA A 381 13.20 6.43 -8.08
C ALA A 381 14.21 7.58 -7.87
N THR A 382 15.26 7.63 -8.69
CA THR A 382 16.37 8.57 -8.54
C THR A 382 16.61 9.36 -9.83
N PRO A 383 15.65 10.21 -10.28
CA PRO A 383 15.87 11.07 -11.46
C PRO A 383 17.10 11.94 -11.28
N GLU A 384 17.29 12.51 -10.08
CA GLU A 384 18.56 13.06 -9.62
C GLU A 384 19.32 11.97 -8.86
N TYR A 385 20.64 11.85 -9.08
CA TYR A 385 21.43 10.80 -8.47
C TYR A 385 21.39 10.85 -6.94
N VAL A 386 20.88 9.80 -6.33
CA VAL A 386 20.92 9.54 -4.88
C VAL A 386 21.56 8.16 -4.66
N PRO A 387 22.62 8.04 -3.84
CA PRO A 387 23.33 6.77 -3.65
C PRO A 387 22.55 5.75 -2.82
N GLU A 388 21.70 6.21 -1.88
CA GLU A 388 21.08 5.41 -0.85
C GLU A 388 20.23 4.22 -1.38
N PRO A 389 19.33 4.36 -2.39
CA PRO A 389 18.53 3.23 -2.88
C PRO A 389 19.40 2.11 -3.49
N TYR A 390 20.52 2.46 -4.15
CA TYR A 390 21.46 1.47 -4.65
C TYR A 390 22.19 0.73 -3.52
N GLU A 391 22.60 1.45 -2.48
CA GLU A 391 23.27 0.86 -1.32
C GLU A 391 22.33 -0.07 -0.55
N ARG A 392 21.07 0.33 -0.37
CA ARG A 392 20.05 -0.50 0.26
C ARG A 392 19.85 -1.80 -0.53
N LEU A 393 19.62 -1.70 -1.84
CA LEU A 393 19.44 -2.87 -2.69
C LEU A 393 20.66 -3.80 -2.63
N ALA A 394 21.87 -3.27 -2.74
CA ALA A 394 23.08 -4.07 -2.64
C ALA A 394 23.26 -4.74 -1.27
N THR A 395 22.82 -4.08 -0.20
CA THR A 395 22.87 -4.66 1.15
C THR A 395 21.92 -5.84 1.29
N VAL A 396 20.68 -5.68 0.81
CA VAL A 396 19.67 -6.75 0.85
C VAL A 396 20.06 -7.94 -0.01
N LEU A 397 20.57 -7.71 -1.23
CA LEU A 397 21.07 -8.81 -2.08
C LEU A 397 22.23 -9.57 -1.42
N ARG A 398 23.12 -8.87 -0.69
CA ARG A 398 24.18 -9.55 0.07
C ARG A 398 23.63 -10.40 1.21
N SER A 399 22.67 -9.89 1.97
CA SER A 399 22.07 -10.66 3.06
C SER A 399 21.36 -11.91 2.56
N SER A 400 20.88 -11.89 1.31
CA SER A 400 20.29 -13.05 0.62
C SER A 400 21.33 -13.98 -0.05
N GLY A 401 22.64 -13.66 0.04
CA GLY A 401 23.70 -14.45 -0.59
C GLY A 401 23.95 -14.14 -2.08
N GLU A 402 23.27 -13.16 -2.65
CA GLU A 402 23.38 -12.76 -4.07
C GLU A 402 24.51 -11.74 -4.27
N ASP A 403 25.73 -12.11 -3.88
CA ASP A 403 26.90 -11.25 -3.91
C ASP A 403 27.30 -10.75 -5.31
N ALA A 404 27.02 -11.55 -6.34
CA ALA A 404 27.29 -11.17 -7.73
C ALA A 404 26.40 -9.99 -8.15
N ASP A 405 25.11 -10.08 -7.86
CA ASP A 405 24.11 -9.09 -8.19
C ASP A 405 24.31 -7.80 -7.36
N ALA A 406 24.66 -7.95 -6.08
CA ALA A 406 25.03 -6.80 -5.25
C ALA A 406 26.22 -6.01 -5.81
N ARG A 407 27.23 -6.68 -6.37
CA ARG A 407 28.35 -6.01 -7.03
C ARG A 407 27.93 -5.27 -8.30
N GLU A 408 27.03 -5.86 -9.08
CA GLU A 408 26.48 -5.23 -10.29
C GLU A 408 25.67 -3.96 -9.96
N VAL A 409 24.87 -4.00 -8.87
CA VAL A 409 24.15 -2.82 -8.35
C VAL A 409 25.11 -1.71 -7.95
N LEU A 410 26.20 -2.03 -7.25
CA LEU A 410 27.19 -1.03 -6.85
C LEU A 410 27.97 -0.47 -8.05
N LEU A 411 28.19 -1.29 -9.07
CA LEU A 411 28.78 -0.83 -10.33
C LEU A 411 27.82 0.14 -11.05
N ALA A 412 26.54 -0.20 -11.12
CA ALA A 412 25.51 0.68 -11.67
C ALA A 412 25.42 2.02 -10.91
N LYS A 413 25.54 1.99 -9.57
CA LYS A 413 25.64 3.19 -8.72
C LYS A 413 26.78 4.10 -9.17
N GLN A 414 28.00 3.54 -9.39
CA GLN A 414 29.16 4.33 -9.81
C GLN A 414 28.98 4.90 -11.23
N ARG A 415 28.38 4.14 -12.13
CA ARG A 415 28.07 4.61 -13.48
C ARG A 415 27.09 5.78 -13.45
N ARG A 416 26.04 5.68 -12.65
CA ARG A 416 25.06 6.76 -12.49
C ARG A 416 25.67 8.00 -11.83
N ARG A 417 26.52 7.82 -10.80
CA ARG A 417 27.27 8.91 -10.18
C ARG A 417 28.14 9.64 -11.20
N ARG A 418 28.81 8.91 -12.12
CA ARG A 418 29.66 9.52 -13.15
C ARG A 418 28.87 10.50 -14.03
N GLU A 419 27.60 10.26 -14.30
CA GLU A 419 26.76 11.14 -15.11
C GLU A 419 26.60 12.54 -14.51
N THR A 420 26.79 12.70 -13.20
CA THR A 420 26.69 13.99 -12.48
C THR A 420 28.02 14.73 -12.36
N LEU A 421 29.15 14.12 -12.76
CA LEU A 421 30.47 14.71 -12.59
C LEU A 421 30.82 15.67 -13.73
N PRO A 422 31.78 16.61 -13.52
CA PRO A 422 32.32 17.47 -14.58
C PRO A 422 33.09 16.65 -15.65
N PRO A 423 33.29 17.20 -16.86
CA PRO A 423 33.82 16.44 -18.02
C PRO A 423 35.15 15.71 -17.77
N ALA A 424 36.09 16.34 -17.10
CA ALA A 424 37.39 15.71 -16.79
C ALA A 424 37.23 14.48 -15.84
N ALA A 425 36.40 14.61 -14.83
CA ALA A 425 36.10 13.49 -13.91
C ALA A 425 35.26 12.40 -14.59
N LYS A 426 34.40 12.75 -15.55
CA LYS A 426 33.71 11.76 -16.41
C LYS A 426 34.69 10.93 -17.23
N ALA A 427 35.65 11.56 -17.87
CA ALA A 427 36.68 10.88 -18.68
C ALA A 427 37.50 9.91 -17.79
N TRP A 428 37.90 10.35 -16.60
CA TRP A 428 38.60 9.49 -15.64
C TRP A 428 37.72 8.33 -15.18
N GLY A 429 36.47 8.58 -14.82
CA GLY A 429 35.53 7.53 -14.43
C GLY A 429 35.25 6.53 -15.57
N PHE A 430 35.27 6.99 -16.84
CA PHE A 430 35.12 6.10 -17.99
C PHE A 430 36.34 5.18 -18.14
N LEU A 431 37.54 5.72 -17.95
CA LEU A 431 38.79 4.96 -17.99
C LEU A 431 38.78 3.88 -16.88
N GLN A 432 38.36 4.22 -15.65
CA GLN A 432 38.24 3.27 -14.53
C GLN A 432 37.20 2.17 -14.80
N ASP A 433 36.06 2.52 -15.41
CA ASP A 433 35.02 1.53 -15.74
C ASP A 433 35.53 0.52 -16.79
N TRP A 434 36.18 1.05 -17.83
CA TRP A 434 36.71 0.24 -18.93
C TRP A 434 37.87 -0.66 -18.51
N THR A 435 38.79 -0.16 -17.69
CA THR A 435 39.98 -0.93 -17.26
C THR A 435 39.66 -1.94 -16.16
N VAL A 436 39.06 -1.51 -15.05
CA VAL A 436 38.95 -2.31 -13.83
C VAL A 436 37.52 -2.36 -13.24
N ALA A 437 36.53 -1.78 -13.93
CA ALA A 437 35.14 -1.66 -13.47
C ALA A 437 35.09 -1.15 -12.01
N TYR A 438 35.78 -0.03 -11.71
CA TYR A 438 35.93 0.54 -10.37
C TYR A 438 36.39 -0.46 -9.29
N GLY A 439 37.13 -1.51 -9.69
CA GLY A 439 37.60 -2.58 -8.79
C GLY A 439 36.54 -3.63 -8.41
N TYR A 440 35.37 -3.59 -9.01
CA TYR A 440 34.32 -4.63 -8.79
C TYR A 440 34.54 -5.92 -9.63
N ARG A 441 35.37 -5.86 -10.68
CA ARG A 441 35.71 -7.01 -11.55
C ARG A 441 37.24 -7.18 -11.64
N PRO A 442 37.89 -7.74 -10.59
CA PRO A 442 39.35 -7.84 -10.54
C PRO A 442 39.94 -8.69 -11.67
N GLY A 443 39.18 -9.63 -12.23
CA GLY A 443 39.60 -10.43 -13.39
C GLY A 443 39.95 -9.58 -14.63
N ARG A 444 39.33 -8.40 -14.80
CA ARG A 444 39.71 -7.49 -15.91
C ARG A 444 41.12 -6.90 -15.74
N ALA A 445 41.53 -6.60 -14.50
CA ALA A 445 42.88 -6.13 -14.23
C ALA A 445 43.92 -7.21 -14.60
N LEU A 446 43.67 -8.47 -14.35
CA LEU A 446 44.53 -9.59 -14.75
C LEU A 446 44.63 -9.71 -16.28
N VAL A 447 43.53 -9.53 -17.02
CA VAL A 447 43.55 -9.50 -18.49
C VAL A 447 44.41 -8.35 -19.00
N TRP A 448 44.25 -7.14 -18.43
CA TRP A 448 45.08 -6.01 -18.79
C TRP A 448 46.55 -6.22 -18.46
N MET A 449 46.87 -6.83 -17.31
CA MET A 449 48.25 -7.20 -16.97
C MET A 449 48.83 -8.17 -18.01
N ALA A 450 48.09 -9.17 -18.44
CA ALA A 450 48.53 -10.12 -19.47
C ALA A 450 48.75 -9.43 -20.83
N VAL A 451 47.82 -8.53 -21.21
CA VAL A 451 47.98 -7.74 -22.47
C VAL A 451 49.20 -6.84 -22.41
N LEU A 452 49.42 -6.12 -21.29
CA LEU A 452 50.60 -5.24 -21.14
C LEU A 452 51.89 -6.04 -21.04
N TRP A 453 51.89 -7.23 -20.41
CA TRP A 453 53.02 -8.12 -20.41
C TRP A 453 53.37 -8.57 -21.83
N ALA A 454 52.41 -9.03 -22.62
CA ALA A 454 52.66 -9.43 -24.01
C ALA A 454 53.14 -8.25 -24.88
N ALA A 455 52.53 -7.07 -24.72
CA ALA A 455 52.95 -5.88 -25.43
C ALA A 455 54.36 -5.40 -25.03
N GLY A 456 54.68 -5.40 -23.73
CA GLY A 456 56.00 -5.12 -23.20
C GLY A 456 57.06 -6.12 -23.71
N THR A 457 56.75 -7.42 -23.67
CA THR A 457 57.62 -8.46 -24.23
C THR A 457 57.90 -8.23 -25.70
N ALA A 458 56.86 -7.96 -26.51
CA ALA A 458 57.02 -7.69 -27.93
C ALA A 458 57.79 -6.36 -28.22
N ALA A 459 57.67 -5.36 -27.38
CA ALA A 459 58.40 -4.11 -27.48
C ALA A 459 59.88 -4.32 -27.13
N PHE A 460 60.18 -4.89 -25.97
CA PHE A 460 61.54 -5.09 -25.49
C PHE A 460 62.28 -6.20 -26.25
N SER A 461 61.62 -7.09 -26.96
CA SER A 461 62.28 -8.05 -27.88
C SER A 461 62.93 -7.37 -29.10
N ARG A 462 62.62 -6.11 -29.39
CA ARG A 462 63.21 -5.31 -30.47
C ARG A 462 64.38 -4.44 -30.00
N TYR A 463 64.72 -4.50 -28.74
CA TYR A 463 65.76 -3.73 -28.11
C TYR A 463 66.78 -4.64 -27.42
N ASP A 464 68.06 -4.37 -27.63
CA ASP A 464 69.17 -5.08 -27.03
C ASP A 464 69.86 -4.15 -26.00
N PRO A 465 69.51 -4.25 -24.72
CA PRO A 465 70.02 -3.33 -23.71
C PRO A 465 71.46 -3.71 -23.31
N ALA A 466 72.24 -2.66 -23.02
CA ALA A 466 73.58 -2.90 -22.48
C ALA A 466 73.50 -3.31 -21.00
N PRO A 467 74.29 -4.27 -20.54
CA PRO A 467 74.36 -4.64 -19.13
C PRO A 467 74.95 -3.47 -18.31
N ILE A 468 74.49 -3.31 -17.04
CA ILE A 468 75.05 -2.33 -16.12
C ILE A 468 76.42 -2.75 -15.63
N LYS A 469 76.62 -4.08 -15.48
CA LYS A 469 77.91 -4.73 -15.15
C LYS A 469 78.08 -5.95 -16.05
N ASP A 470 79.18 -6.02 -16.79
CA ASP A 470 79.40 -7.06 -17.78
C ASP A 470 79.59 -8.45 -17.19
N ASP A 471 80.09 -8.56 -15.96
CA ASP A 471 80.40 -9.83 -15.29
C ASP A 471 79.29 -10.43 -14.42
N GLU A 472 78.20 -9.71 -14.16
CA GLU A 472 77.13 -10.10 -13.19
C GLU A 472 75.72 -10.12 -13.80
N SER A 473 75.56 -9.89 -15.10
CA SER A 473 74.24 -9.79 -15.73
C SER A 473 73.65 -11.14 -16.13
N PRO A 474 72.36 -11.42 -15.79
CA PRO A 474 71.66 -12.60 -16.30
C PRO A 474 71.46 -12.51 -17.81
N LEU A 475 71.14 -13.66 -18.46
CA LEU A 475 70.75 -13.64 -19.87
C LEU A 475 69.52 -12.73 -20.09
N TRP A 476 69.65 -11.84 -21.13
CA TRP A 476 68.54 -10.96 -21.49
C TRP A 476 67.28 -11.77 -21.86
N ASN A 477 66.20 -11.54 -21.15
CA ASN A 477 64.91 -12.14 -21.43
C ASN A 477 63.82 -11.07 -21.40
N PRO A 478 63.36 -10.60 -22.57
CA PRO A 478 62.33 -9.55 -22.65
C PRO A 478 61.04 -9.86 -21.94
N ALA A 479 60.65 -11.17 -21.88
CA ALA A 479 59.43 -11.57 -21.22
C ALA A 479 59.55 -11.50 -19.69
N LEU A 480 60.67 -11.94 -19.12
CA LEU A 480 60.96 -11.81 -17.71
C LEU A 480 61.15 -10.35 -17.29
N TYR A 481 61.82 -9.53 -18.14
CA TYR A 481 61.99 -8.09 -17.87
C TYR A 481 60.64 -7.34 -17.85
N ALA A 482 59.79 -7.59 -18.82
CA ALA A 482 58.45 -6.96 -18.85
C ALA A 482 57.59 -7.40 -17.65
N LEU A 483 57.75 -8.65 -17.20
CA LEU A 483 57.04 -9.16 -16.04
C LEU A 483 57.56 -8.58 -14.72
N ASP A 484 58.87 -8.40 -14.61
CA ASP A 484 59.54 -7.79 -13.45
C ASP A 484 59.10 -6.34 -13.26
N LEU A 485 58.98 -5.58 -14.34
CA LEU A 485 58.44 -4.22 -14.32
C LEU A 485 56.95 -4.14 -13.96
N LEU A 486 56.17 -5.13 -14.36
CA LEU A 486 54.70 -5.14 -14.16
C LEU A 486 54.27 -5.60 -12.77
N ILE A 487 55.04 -6.49 -12.12
CA ILE A 487 54.70 -7.03 -10.80
C ILE A 487 55.60 -6.42 -9.74
N PRO A 488 55.21 -5.29 -9.13
CA PRO A 488 56.09 -4.52 -8.26
C PRO A 488 56.43 -5.20 -6.91
N VAL A 489 55.83 -6.36 -6.63
CA VAL A 489 55.98 -7.09 -5.33
C VAL A 489 56.99 -8.22 -5.45
N ILE A 490 57.29 -8.68 -6.67
CA ILE A 490 58.18 -9.81 -6.93
C ILE A 490 59.36 -9.27 -7.75
N ASN A 491 60.57 -9.43 -7.21
CA ASN A 491 61.79 -9.12 -7.95
C ASN A 491 62.26 -10.37 -8.68
N LEU A 492 62.17 -10.38 -10.01
CA LEU A 492 62.63 -11.48 -10.86
C LEU A 492 64.09 -11.31 -11.30
N GLY A 493 64.76 -10.25 -10.81
CA GLY A 493 66.15 -10.07 -11.02
C GLY A 493 66.53 -9.65 -12.45
N GLN A 494 65.65 -8.91 -13.15
CA GLN A 494 65.93 -8.44 -14.49
C GLN A 494 66.05 -6.92 -14.56
N ASP A 495 65.29 -6.18 -13.80
CA ASP A 495 65.19 -4.69 -13.89
C ASP A 495 66.45 -3.99 -13.42
N GLY A 496 67.17 -4.53 -12.45
CA GLY A 496 68.38 -3.94 -11.86
C GLY A 496 69.68 -4.19 -12.66
N TYR A 497 69.68 -5.05 -13.67
CA TYR A 497 70.90 -5.46 -14.40
C TYR A 497 71.04 -4.84 -15.81
N TRP A 498 69.97 -4.26 -16.37
CA TRP A 498 69.95 -3.77 -17.73
C TRP A 498 69.71 -2.26 -17.79
N ARG A 499 70.56 -1.58 -18.61
CA ARG A 499 70.44 -0.11 -18.83
C ARG A 499 69.49 0.15 -19.98
N MET A 500 68.40 0.86 -19.72
CA MET A 500 67.52 1.40 -20.74
C MET A 500 67.95 2.81 -21.16
N GLU A 501 68.04 3.07 -22.46
CA GLU A 501 68.45 4.39 -22.98
C GLU A 501 67.36 5.01 -23.85
N GLY A 502 67.37 6.35 -23.92
CA GLY A 502 66.41 7.10 -24.74
C GLY A 502 64.95 6.89 -24.40
N GLY A 503 64.11 6.68 -25.44
CA GLY A 503 62.66 6.47 -25.27
C GLY A 503 62.26 5.22 -24.49
N TRP A 504 63.13 4.21 -24.43
CA TRP A 504 62.88 2.94 -23.72
C TRP A 504 62.84 3.11 -22.19
N GLN A 505 63.51 4.15 -21.66
CA GLN A 505 63.41 4.49 -20.24
C GLN A 505 61.99 4.91 -19.86
N TRP A 506 61.35 5.68 -20.72
CA TRP A 506 59.96 6.12 -20.50
C TRP A 506 58.97 4.97 -20.68
N ALA A 507 59.22 4.04 -21.60
CA ALA A 507 58.41 2.84 -21.76
C ALA A 507 58.49 1.95 -20.52
N ALA A 508 59.70 1.73 -19.97
CA ALA A 508 59.90 0.97 -18.75
C ALA A 508 59.23 1.65 -17.55
N ALA A 509 59.46 2.96 -17.37
CA ALA A 509 58.81 3.73 -16.28
C ALA A 509 57.28 3.72 -16.38
N GLY A 510 56.73 3.81 -17.60
CA GLY A 510 55.30 3.70 -17.85
C GLY A 510 54.72 2.33 -17.47
N LEU A 511 55.46 1.25 -17.79
CA LEU A 511 55.05 -0.11 -17.46
C LEU A 511 55.04 -0.35 -15.95
N VAL A 512 56.04 0.17 -15.23
CA VAL A 512 56.10 0.14 -13.74
C VAL A 512 54.92 0.89 -13.14
N LEU A 513 54.62 2.12 -13.59
CA LEU A 513 53.51 2.92 -13.08
C LEU A 513 52.18 2.20 -13.26
N VAL A 514 51.89 1.69 -14.46
CA VAL A 514 50.66 0.98 -14.77
C VAL A 514 50.59 -0.36 -13.99
N GLY A 515 51.72 -1.05 -13.85
CA GLY A 515 51.86 -2.25 -13.05
C GLY A 515 51.46 -2.03 -11.60
N TRP A 516 51.93 -0.97 -10.96
CA TRP A 516 51.54 -0.57 -9.60
C TRP A 516 50.03 -0.30 -9.49
N ILE A 517 49.44 0.41 -10.44
CA ILE A 517 47.99 0.72 -10.45
C ILE A 517 47.20 -0.58 -10.57
N LEU A 518 47.57 -1.48 -11.47
CA LEU A 518 46.85 -2.73 -11.67
C LEU A 518 47.03 -3.71 -10.50
N ALA A 519 48.27 -3.85 -10.00
CA ALA A 519 48.58 -4.73 -8.87
C ALA A 519 47.82 -4.32 -7.58
N THR A 520 47.81 -3.03 -7.26
CA THR A 520 47.06 -2.50 -6.13
C THR A 520 45.55 -2.73 -6.30
N THR A 521 45.02 -2.65 -7.50
CA THR A 521 43.62 -2.93 -7.81
C THR A 521 43.28 -4.43 -7.61
N VAL A 522 44.16 -5.33 -8.05
CA VAL A 522 44.02 -6.78 -7.86
C VAL A 522 44.09 -7.13 -6.38
N ALA A 523 45.08 -6.59 -5.66
CA ALA A 523 45.25 -6.79 -4.21
C ALA A 523 44.04 -6.31 -3.41
N ALA A 524 43.52 -5.12 -3.72
CA ALA A 524 42.29 -4.59 -3.11
C ALA A 524 41.05 -5.44 -3.46
N GLY A 525 40.97 -6.01 -4.64
CA GLY A 525 39.94 -6.96 -5.04
C GLY A 525 40.04 -8.30 -4.31
N ALA A 526 41.26 -8.85 -4.22
CA ALA A 526 41.54 -10.11 -3.51
C ALA A 526 41.29 -9.99 -2.00
N SER A 527 41.72 -8.90 -1.37
CA SER A 527 41.49 -8.67 0.06
C SER A 527 39.99 -8.58 0.43
N ARG A 528 39.15 -8.06 -0.46
CA ARG A 528 37.70 -8.06 -0.30
C ARG A 528 37.10 -9.46 -0.40
N LEU A 529 37.68 -10.34 -1.21
CA LEU A 529 37.26 -11.75 -1.32
C LEU A 529 37.66 -12.55 -0.08
N LEU A 530 38.88 -12.31 0.45
CA LEU A 530 39.41 -13.03 1.62
C LEU A 530 38.81 -12.58 2.98
N ARG A 531 38.31 -11.35 3.09
CA ARG A 531 37.61 -10.89 4.31
C ARG A 531 36.23 -11.51 4.54
N ARG A 532 35.78 -12.39 3.64
CA ARG A 532 34.45 -13.01 3.65
C ARG A 532 34.46 -14.52 3.96
N GLY A 533 35.63 -15.07 4.31
CA GLY A 533 35.78 -16.42 4.84
C GLY A 533 35.69 -16.47 6.37
#